data_deaea423a61ea11515795806e7ed8c9d
#
_entry.id   deaea423a61ea11515795806e7ed8c9d
#
_cell.length_a   1.000
_cell.length_b   1.000
_cell.length_c   1.000
_cell.angle_alpha   90.00
_cell.angle_beta   90.00
_cell.angle_gamma   90.00
#
_symmetry.space_group_name_H-M   'P 1'
#
loop_
_entity.id
_entity.type
_entity.pdbx_description
1 polymer ?
#
loop_
_entity_poly.entity_id
_entity_poly.type
_entity_poly.pdbx_seq_one_letter_code
_entity_poly.pdbx_strand_id
1 'polypeptide(L)'
;DVTLLLCDDNWGNVRRVPNAQERKHKGGWGLYYHVDYVGAPRNSKMLNVTPVQNPWEQLTLAYENGIDRLWILNVGDLKPMEYPISQFMDMAWNPRKYDVNSITRHTRDWCAQQFGESQADEAARILNLVCKYNGRCTPEMLNKNTYNLENGEWQEVVNQYLQLEADALRQYNSLPAAYHDAYRQIILFPIEMMSNLHQMYFAQAQNNALYKQNNPKANIWADECERFFKRDSLICHNYNHKMSGGKWNGMMTQKHREER
;
A
#
# COMPACT_ATOMS: atom_id res chain seq x y z
N ASP A 1 -0.58 -38.03 -3.86
CA ASP A 1 -0.47 -37.03 -4.96
C ASP A 1 -1.31 -35.79 -4.79
N VAL A 2 -1.79 -35.46 -3.61
CA VAL A 2 -2.46 -34.19 -3.33
C VAL A 2 -1.41 -33.19 -2.90
N THR A 3 -1.37 -32.00 -3.53
CA THR A 3 -0.56 -30.89 -3.05
C THR A 3 -1.24 -30.28 -1.81
N LEU A 4 -0.50 -30.15 -0.72
CA LEU A 4 -0.99 -29.53 0.50
C LEU A 4 -0.76 -28.01 0.43
N LEU A 5 -1.82 -27.23 0.61
CA LEU A 5 -1.77 -25.78 0.53
C LEU A 5 -1.76 -25.19 1.95
N LEU A 6 -0.70 -24.46 2.30
CA LEU A 6 -0.64 -23.62 3.46
C LEU A 6 -1.08 -22.19 3.10
N CYS A 7 -1.50 -21.42 4.07
CA CYS A 7 -1.76 -20.00 3.89
C CYS A 7 -0.99 -19.17 4.92
N ASP A 8 -0.82 -17.89 4.62
CA ASP A 8 -0.37 -16.92 5.60
C ASP A 8 -1.46 -16.67 6.66
N ASP A 9 -1.20 -15.77 7.58
CA ASP A 9 -2.12 -15.39 8.66
C ASP A 9 -3.17 -14.34 8.23
N ASN A 10 -3.41 -14.18 6.95
CA ASN A 10 -4.23 -13.11 6.35
C ASN A 10 -3.67 -11.68 6.57
N TRP A 11 -2.37 -11.58 6.89
CA TRP A 11 -1.62 -10.31 7.07
C TRP A 11 -0.25 -10.35 6.40
N GLY A 12 -0.05 -11.33 5.50
CA GLY A 12 1.20 -11.49 4.79
C GLY A 12 2.32 -12.16 5.61
N ASN A 13 2.01 -12.85 6.72
CA ASN A 13 3.00 -13.58 7.50
C ASN A 13 2.81 -15.09 7.37
N VAL A 14 3.84 -15.78 6.91
CA VAL A 14 3.89 -17.26 6.87
C VAL A 14 4.15 -17.78 8.28
N ARG A 15 3.11 -18.31 8.92
CA ARG A 15 3.16 -18.77 10.32
C ARG A 15 3.62 -20.21 10.49
N ARG A 16 3.58 -20.98 9.39
CA ARG A 16 3.97 -22.38 9.41
C ARG A 16 4.64 -22.75 8.10
N VAL A 17 5.69 -23.54 8.21
CA VAL A 17 6.35 -24.23 7.10
C VAL A 17 6.43 -25.74 7.39
N PRO A 18 6.53 -26.62 6.37
CA PRO A 18 6.68 -28.04 6.58
C PRO A 18 7.99 -28.36 7.32
N ASN A 19 7.93 -29.24 8.30
CA ASN A 19 9.12 -29.79 8.94
C ASN A 19 9.85 -30.81 8.01
N ALA A 20 11.02 -31.32 8.44
CA ALA A 20 11.83 -32.21 7.65
C ALA A 20 11.12 -33.52 7.22
N GLN A 21 10.19 -34.03 8.05
CA GLN A 21 9.40 -35.22 7.74
C GLN A 21 8.27 -34.87 6.77
N GLU A 22 7.57 -33.79 7.01
CA GLU A 22 6.46 -33.30 6.18
C GLU A 22 6.92 -32.95 4.75
N ARG A 23 8.13 -32.42 4.59
CA ARG A 23 8.73 -32.13 3.27
C ARG A 23 8.89 -33.35 2.36
N LYS A 24 8.84 -34.56 2.91
CA LYS A 24 8.88 -35.81 2.13
C LYS A 24 7.54 -36.15 1.47
N HIS A 25 6.48 -35.39 1.72
CA HIS A 25 5.18 -35.59 1.12
C HIS A 25 5.25 -35.50 -0.41
N LYS A 26 4.84 -36.57 -1.12
CA LYS A 26 5.02 -36.69 -2.57
C LYS A 26 4.26 -35.65 -3.40
N GLY A 27 3.10 -35.21 -2.92
CA GLY A 27 2.28 -34.19 -3.57
C GLY A 27 2.89 -32.78 -3.47
N GLY A 28 3.85 -32.61 -2.57
CA GLY A 28 4.50 -31.32 -2.31
C GLY A 28 3.60 -30.31 -1.60
N TRP A 29 4.10 -29.06 -1.49
CA TRP A 29 3.48 -27.99 -0.72
C TRP A 29 3.27 -26.75 -1.56
N GLY A 30 2.15 -26.07 -1.33
CA GLY A 30 1.83 -24.78 -1.91
C GLY A 30 1.54 -23.72 -0.86
N LEU A 31 1.45 -22.46 -1.30
CA LEU A 31 1.17 -21.30 -0.47
C LEU A 31 0.01 -20.48 -1.07
N TYR A 32 -0.92 -20.09 -0.23
CA TYR A 32 -1.89 -19.02 -0.48
C TYR A 32 -1.47 -17.77 0.31
N TYR A 33 -1.04 -16.75 -0.40
CA TYR A 33 -0.48 -15.51 0.15
C TYR A 33 -1.40 -14.33 -0.11
N HIS A 34 -1.42 -13.35 0.79
CA HIS A 34 -2.31 -12.18 0.72
C HIS A 34 -1.53 -10.87 0.63
N VAL A 35 -1.98 -9.98 -0.25
CA VAL A 35 -1.64 -8.55 -0.28
C VAL A 35 -2.91 -7.68 -0.16
N ASP A 36 -4.07 -8.30 -0.08
CA ASP A 36 -5.38 -7.76 0.25
C ASP A 36 -5.92 -8.46 1.49
N TYR A 37 -6.44 -7.71 2.45
CA TYR A 37 -6.83 -8.24 3.74
C TYR A 37 -8.31 -7.95 4.01
N VAL A 38 -9.10 -9.00 4.20
CA VAL A 38 -10.54 -8.92 4.39
C VAL A 38 -10.93 -9.42 5.79
N GLY A 39 -11.76 -8.66 6.47
CA GLY A 39 -12.31 -9.03 7.77
C GLY A 39 -11.82 -8.19 8.94
N ALA A 40 -12.63 -8.16 9.98
CA ALA A 40 -12.29 -7.49 11.22
C ALA A 40 -11.10 -8.19 11.93
N PRO A 41 -10.27 -7.47 12.68
CA PRO A 41 -10.34 -6.03 12.93
C PRO A 41 -9.58 -5.19 11.90
N ARG A 42 -8.97 -5.79 10.90
CA ARG A 42 -8.06 -5.12 9.97
C ARG A 42 -8.45 -5.41 8.53
N ASN A 43 -9.09 -4.48 7.87
CA ASN A 43 -9.26 -4.52 6.43
C ASN A 43 -8.10 -3.77 5.74
N SER A 44 -7.75 -4.20 4.52
CA SER A 44 -6.94 -3.42 3.58
C SER A 44 -7.29 -3.86 2.16
N LYS A 45 -8.11 -3.08 1.47
CA LYS A 45 -8.70 -3.44 0.18
C LYS A 45 -8.46 -2.41 -0.90
N MET A 46 -8.18 -1.17 -0.52
CA MET A 46 -8.21 -0.04 -1.44
C MET A 46 -6.85 0.30 -2.03
N LEU A 47 -5.81 0.23 -1.22
CA LEU A 47 -4.46 0.68 -1.59
C LEU A 47 -3.42 -0.39 -1.29
N ASN A 48 -2.31 -0.34 -2.01
CA ASN A 48 -1.14 -1.11 -1.65
C ASN A 48 -0.56 -0.62 -0.32
N VAL A 49 -0.59 -1.50 0.69
CA VAL A 49 -0.06 -1.27 2.04
C VAL A 49 1.07 -2.25 2.39
N THR A 50 1.58 -2.97 1.39
CA THR A 50 2.58 -4.03 1.58
C THR A 50 3.99 -3.46 1.42
N PRO A 51 4.81 -3.40 2.50
CA PRO A 51 6.21 -3.05 2.38
C PRO A 51 6.94 -4.04 1.45
N VAL A 52 7.79 -3.54 0.55
CA VAL A 52 8.45 -4.33 -0.51
C VAL A 52 9.20 -5.55 0.05
N GLN A 53 9.76 -5.42 1.24
CA GLN A 53 10.57 -6.47 1.88
C GLN A 53 9.71 -7.63 2.41
N ASN A 54 8.45 -7.39 2.77
CA ASN A 54 7.60 -8.43 3.37
C ASN A 54 7.35 -9.62 2.45
N PRO A 55 6.84 -9.45 1.20
CA PRO A 55 6.66 -10.59 0.30
C PRO A 55 7.98 -11.29 0.02
N TRP A 56 9.07 -10.54 -0.15
CA TRP A 56 10.37 -11.14 -0.39
C TRP A 56 10.80 -12.06 0.76
N GLU A 57 10.74 -11.58 2.00
CA GLU A 57 11.11 -12.37 3.18
C GLU A 57 10.23 -13.61 3.33
N GLN A 58 8.91 -13.44 3.25
CA GLN A 58 7.95 -14.51 3.52
C GLN A 58 7.92 -15.56 2.40
N LEU A 59 8.05 -15.17 1.15
CA LEU A 59 8.12 -16.09 0.02
C LEU A 59 9.45 -16.83 -0.02
N THR A 60 10.56 -16.16 0.34
CA THR A 60 11.86 -16.80 0.52
C THR A 60 11.80 -17.85 1.62
N LEU A 61 11.23 -17.50 2.79
CA LEU A 61 11.01 -18.43 3.89
C LEU A 61 10.20 -19.66 3.43
N ALA A 62 9.12 -19.46 2.71
CA ALA A 62 8.28 -20.53 2.19
C ALA A 62 9.06 -21.44 1.23
N TYR A 63 9.74 -20.86 0.25
CA TYR A 63 10.50 -21.59 -0.75
C TYR A 63 11.65 -22.40 -0.15
N GLU A 64 12.46 -21.81 0.73
CA GLU A 64 13.59 -22.49 1.39
C GLU A 64 13.13 -23.64 2.29
N ASN A 65 11.86 -23.67 2.68
CA ASN A 65 11.26 -24.75 3.45
C ASN A 65 10.43 -25.74 2.61
N GLY A 66 10.56 -25.71 1.28
CA GLY A 66 9.97 -26.71 0.38
C GLY A 66 8.52 -26.45 -0.02
N ILE A 67 8.06 -25.20 0.09
CA ILE A 67 6.77 -24.78 -0.44
C ILE A 67 7.00 -24.22 -1.86
N ASP A 68 7.04 -25.10 -2.85
CA ASP A 68 7.51 -24.80 -4.21
C ASP A 68 6.59 -25.30 -5.34
N ARG A 69 5.46 -25.94 -5.00
CA ARG A 69 4.59 -26.55 -6.02
C ARG A 69 3.54 -25.63 -6.60
N LEU A 70 2.95 -24.80 -5.78
CA LEU A 70 1.86 -23.92 -6.17
C LEU A 70 1.87 -22.68 -5.28
N TRP A 71 1.94 -21.51 -5.88
CA TRP A 71 1.75 -20.25 -5.18
C TRP A 71 0.54 -19.51 -5.72
N ILE A 72 -0.35 -19.12 -4.83
CA ILE A 72 -1.57 -18.36 -5.13
C ILE A 72 -1.49 -17.03 -4.42
N LEU A 73 -1.79 -15.94 -5.12
CA LEU A 73 -1.85 -14.61 -4.56
C LEU A 73 -3.28 -14.10 -4.48
N ASN A 74 -3.74 -13.73 -3.28
CA ASN A 74 -4.95 -12.95 -3.09
C ASN A 74 -4.60 -11.46 -3.20
N VAL A 75 -5.23 -10.78 -4.15
CA VAL A 75 -4.94 -9.37 -4.46
C VAL A 75 -6.15 -8.45 -4.24
N GLY A 76 -7.34 -9.00 -3.97
CA GLY A 76 -8.58 -8.22 -4.01
C GLY A 76 -8.80 -7.56 -5.36
N ASP A 77 -8.87 -6.24 -5.41
CA ASP A 77 -8.89 -5.49 -6.66
C ASP A 77 -7.49 -5.43 -7.30
N LEU A 78 -7.43 -5.48 -8.63
CA LEU A 78 -6.16 -5.42 -9.37
C LEU A 78 -5.49 -4.03 -9.28
N LYS A 79 -6.26 -3.00 -8.99
CA LYS A 79 -5.80 -1.62 -8.91
C LYS A 79 -5.88 -1.10 -7.47
N PRO A 80 -4.84 -0.47 -6.97
CA PRO A 80 -3.48 -0.25 -7.51
C PRO A 80 -2.46 -1.28 -7.00
N MET A 81 -2.73 -2.57 -7.20
CA MET A 81 -1.91 -3.69 -6.72
C MET A 81 -0.86 -4.17 -7.75
N GLU A 82 -0.61 -3.39 -8.81
CA GLU A 82 0.27 -3.79 -9.91
C GLU A 82 1.67 -4.15 -9.43
N TYR A 83 2.24 -3.36 -8.54
CA TYR A 83 3.60 -3.60 -8.06
C TYR A 83 3.73 -4.88 -7.19
N PRO A 84 2.92 -5.08 -6.12
CA PRO A 84 3.01 -6.32 -5.34
C PRO A 84 2.67 -7.57 -6.14
N ILE A 85 1.76 -7.48 -7.13
CA ILE A 85 1.48 -8.59 -8.07
C ILE A 85 2.74 -8.92 -8.87
N SER A 86 3.39 -7.94 -9.48
CA SER A 86 4.61 -8.15 -10.27
C SER A 86 5.74 -8.73 -9.42
N GLN A 87 5.95 -8.20 -8.22
CA GLN A 87 6.96 -8.73 -7.30
C GLN A 87 6.71 -10.19 -6.93
N PHE A 88 5.46 -10.53 -6.60
CA PHE A 88 5.09 -11.91 -6.28
C PHE A 88 5.34 -12.85 -7.47
N MET A 89 4.93 -12.47 -8.67
CA MET A 89 5.07 -13.29 -9.88
C MET A 89 6.54 -13.45 -10.27
N ASP A 90 7.35 -12.41 -10.16
CA ASP A 90 8.79 -12.49 -10.43
C ASP A 90 9.51 -13.41 -9.42
N MET A 91 9.10 -13.39 -8.16
CA MET A 91 9.61 -14.31 -7.14
C MET A 91 9.12 -15.74 -7.37
N ALA A 92 7.87 -15.93 -7.79
CA ALA A 92 7.37 -17.26 -8.14
C ALA A 92 8.11 -17.87 -9.35
N TRP A 93 8.51 -17.03 -10.30
CA TRP A 93 9.30 -17.45 -11.46
C TRP A 93 10.75 -17.80 -11.10
N ASN A 94 11.40 -16.96 -10.25
CA ASN A 94 12.76 -17.21 -9.80
C ASN A 94 12.97 -16.72 -8.35
N PRO A 95 12.65 -17.54 -7.33
CA PRO A 95 12.70 -17.17 -5.93
C PRO A 95 14.09 -16.74 -5.41
N ARG A 96 15.16 -17.12 -6.13
CA ARG A 96 16.55 -16.83 -5.75
C ARG A 96 17.17 -15.65 -6.49
N LYS A 97 16.40 -14.97 -7.33
CA LYS A 97 16.91 -13.86 -8.12
C LYS A 97 17.35 -12.67 -7.27
N TYR A 98 16.64 -12.42 -6.16
CA TYR A 98 16.89 -11.29 -5.27
C TYR A 98 17.21 -11.79 -3.85
N ASP A 99 18.14 -11.11 -3.22
CA ASP A 99 18.51 -11.29 -1.82
C ASP A 99 18.25 -10.00 -1.00
N VAL A 100 18.62 -10.00 0.28
CA VAL A 100 18.44 -8.87 1.19
C VAL A 100 19.10 -7.57 0.70
N ASN A 101 20.17 -7.66 -0.08
CA ASN A 101 20.91 -6.52 -0.59
C ASN A 101 20.38 -6.02 -1.95
N SER A 102 19.64 -6.87 -2.67
CA SER A 102 19.23 -6.62 -4.05
C SER A 102 17.71 -6.49 -4.24
N ILE A 103 16.90 -6.74 -3.21
CA ILE A 103 15.43 -6.66 -3.37
C ILE A 103 14.93 -5.25 -3.74
N THR A 104 15.58 -4.21 -3.28
CA THR A 104 15.25 -2.83 -3.68
C THR A 104 15.54 -2.55 -5.15
N ARG A 105 16.45 -3.33 -5.75
CA ARG A 105 16.73 -3.28 -7.17
C ARG A 105 15.54 -3.76 -7.99
N HIS A 106 14.76 -4.71 -7.49
CA HIS A 106 13.51 -5.12 -8.14
C HIS A 106 12.58 -3.93 -8.37
N THR A 107 12.37 -3.09 -7.33
CA THR A 107 11.54 -1.88 -7.45
C THR A 107 12.08 -0.93 -8.50
N ARG A 108 13.39 -0.71 -8.53
CA ARG A 108 14.06 0.16 -9.48
C ARG A 108 13.91 -0.34 -10.92
N ASP A 109 14.18 -1.63 -11.15
CA ASP A 109 14.09 -2.25 -12.47
C ASP A 109 12.63 -2.27 -12.98
N TRP A 110 11.67 -2.51 -12.09
CA TRP A 110 10.25 -2.43 -12.42
C TRP A 110 9.83 -0.99 -12.78
N CYS A 111 10.27 0.01 -12.01
CA CYS A 111 10.00 1.41 -12.33
C CYS A 111 10.65 1.85 -13.67
N ALA A 112 11.83 1.31 -14.02
CA ALA A 112 12.45 1.55 -15.30
C ALA A 112 11.59 1.04 -16.48
N GLN A 113 10.96 -0.12 -16.31
CA GLN A 113 10.04 -0.66 -17.30
C GLN A 113 8.77 0.18 -17.46
N GLN A 114 8.27 0.79 -16.37
CA GLN A 114 7.04 1.57 -16.40
C GLN A 114 7.25 3.02 -16.87
N PHE A 115 8.35 3.67 -16.47
CA PHE A 115 8.54 5.11 -16.59
C PHE A 115 9.82 5.51 -17.34
N GLY A 116 10.60 4.53 -17.78
CA GLY A 116 11.90 4.75 -18.44
C GLY A 116 13.06 4.83 -17.46
N GLU A 117 14.25 4.54 -18.00
CA GLU A 117 15.48 4.38 -17.21
C GLU A 117 15.88 5.64 -16.44
N SER A 118 15.71 6.82 -17.05
CA SER A 118 16.05 8.10 -16.44
C SER A 118 15.18 8.50 -15.26
N GLN A 119 14.01 7.88 -15.10
CA GLN A 119 13.06 8.17 -14.03
C GLN A 119 13.06 7.09 -12.92
N ALA A 120 13.74 5.98 -13.17
CA ALA A 120 13.62 4.76 -12.38
C ALA A 120 14.02 4.92 -10.92
N ASP A 121 15.14 5.58 -10.64
CA ASP A 121 15.68 5.70 -9.28
C ASP A 121 14.74 6.53 -8.39
N GLU A 122 14.26 7.67 -8.88
CA GLU A 122 13.34 8.51 -8.12
C GLU A 122 11.95 7.88 -8.00
N ALA A 123 11.42 7.26 -9.06
CA ALA A 123 10.15 6.54 -8.99
C ALA A 123 10.21 5.37 -8.01
N ALA A 124 11.31 4.62 -7.98
CA ALA A 124 11.52 3.53 -7.04
C ALA A 124 11.65 4.02 -5.60
N ARG A 125 12.38 5.12 -5.38
CA ARG A 125 12.48 5.75 -4.06
C ARG A 125 11.10 6.12 -3.53
N ILE A 126 10.30 6.80 -4.35
CA ILE A 126 8.95 7.23 -3.98
C ILE A 126 8.05 6.01 -3.74
N LEU A 127 8.03 5.03 -4.65
CA LEU A 127 7.21 3.82 -4.51
C LEU A 127 7.56 3.01 -3.24
N ASN A 128 8.85 2.87 -2.93
CA ASN A 128 9.30 2.23 -1.68
C ASN A 128 8.79 2.98 -0.44
N LEU A 129 8.81 4.32 -0.46
CA LEU A 129 8.28 5.13 0.64
C LEU A 129 6.75 5.03 0.74
N VAL A 130 6.03 4.98 -0.39
CA VAL A 130 4.58 4.71 -0.39
C VAL A 130 4.27 3.41 0.32
N CYS A 131 4.90 2.31 -0.13
CA CYS A 131 4.69 0.99 0.46
C CYS A 131 5.02 0.99 1.96
N LYS A 132 6.14 1.62 2.36
CA LYS A 132 6.57 1.72 3.75
C LYS A 132 5.61 2.54 4.60
N TYR A 133 5.16 3.69 4.12
CA TYR A 133 4.29 4.59 4.90
C TYR A 133 2.88 4.02 5.02
N ASN A 134 2.32 3.51 3.92
CA ASN A 134 1.00 2.87 3.93
C ASN A 134 0.97 1.61 4.80
N GLY A 135 2.09 0.90 4.92
CA GLY A 135 2.22 -0.27 5.80
C GLY A 135 2.19 0.04 7.31
N ARG A 136 2.30 1.32 7.72
CA ARG A 136 2.19 1.72 9.13
C ARG A 136 0.77 1.57 9.66
N CYS A 137 -0.20 2.01 8.87
CA CYS A 137 -1.62 1.93 9.17
C CYS A 137 -2.39 1.94 7.85
N THR A 138 -3.26 0.96 7.66
CA THR A 138 -4.11 0.89 6.47
C THR A 138 -5.15 2.01 6.49
N PRO A 139 -5.62 2.50 5.34
CA PRO A 139 -6.61 3.59 5.29
C PRO A 139 -7.87 3.27 6.10
N GLU A 140 -8.32 2.01 6.08
CA GLU A 140 -9.53 1.55 6.76
C GLU A 140 -9.42 1.53 8.29
N MET A 141 -8.20 1.54 8.82
CA MET A 141 -7.92 1.54 10.27
C MET A 141 -7.49 2.90 10.81
N LEU A 142 -7.22 3.85 9.92
CA LEU A 142 -6.77 5.18 10.32
C LEU A 142 -7.90 5.95 11.00
N ASN A 143 -7.61 6.54 12.15
CA ASN A 143 -8.54 7.38 12.90
C ASN A 143 -7.78 8.46 13.71
N LYS A 144 -8.51 9.37 14.33
CA LYS A 144 -7.92 10.50 15.11
C LYS A 144 -6.97 10.09 16.25
N ASN A 145 -7.01 8.83 16.71
CA ASN A 145 -6.18 8.33 17.80
C ASN A 145 -5.02 7.45 17.32
N THR A 146 -4.84 7.30 16.00
CA THR A 146 -3.80 6.41 15.42
C THR A 146 -2.40 6.80 15.84
N TYR A 147 -2.12 8.09 15.90
CA TYR A 147 -0.82 8.61 16.33
C TYR A 147 -1.00 9.59 17.51
N ASN A 148 0.08 9.79 18.24
CA ASN A 148 0.06 10.68 19.39
C ASN A 148 0.15 12.16 18.94
N LEU A 149 -0.84 12.95 19.37
CA LEU A 149 -0.90 14.38 19.05
C LEU A 149 0.05 15.22 19.92
N GLU A 150 0.19 14.85 21.20
CA GLU A 150 0.89 15.69 22.19
C GLU A 150 2.41 15.68 22.01
N ASN A 151 2.99 14.54 21.59
CA ASN A 151 4.43 14.42 21.34
C ASN A 151 4.84 14.82 19.92
N GLY A 152 3.89 15.25 19.07
CA GLY A 152 4.15 15.67 17.70
C GLY A 152 4.20 14.56 16.66
N GLU A 153 3.96 13.29 17.02
CA GLU A 153 3.99 12.16 16.09
C GLU A 153 3.00 12.36 14.93
N TRP A 154 1.77 12.79 15.21
CA TRP A 154 0.79 13.10 14.16
C TRP A 154 1.31 14.11 13.14
N GLN A 155 1.90 15.22 13.65
CA GLN A 155 2.42 16.27 12.77
C GLN A 155 3.57 15.76 11.91
N GLU A 156 4.47 14.96 12.48
CA GLU A 156 5.59 14.37 11.74
C GLU A 156 5.12 13.44 10.64
N VAL A 157 4.13 12.57 10.91
CA VAL A 157 3.57 11.66 9.91
C VAL A 157 2.90 12.45 8.78
N VAL A 158 2.13 13.50 9.10
CA VAL A 158 1.52 14.37 8.09
C VAL A 158 2.60 15.05 7.23
N ASN A 159 3.66 15.56 7.84
CA ASN A 159 4.77 16.22 7.13
C ASN A 159 5.46 15.25 6.15
N GLN A 160 5.64 13.98 6.55
CA GLN A 160 6.23 12.95 5.70
C GLN A 160 5.36 12.67 4.46
N TYR A 161 4.04 12.58 4.62
CA TYR A 161 3.14 12.41 3.47
C TYR A 161 3.08 13.66 2.58
N LEU A 162 3.08 14.86 3.14
CA LEU A 162 3.13 16.09 2.37
C LEU A 162 4.42 16.22 1.54
N GLN A 163 5.56 15.85 2.14
CA GLN A 163 6.82 15.83 1.42
C GLN A 163 6.82 14.80 0.29
N LEU A 164 6.29 13.60 0.56
CA LEU A 164 6.19 12.54 -0.43
C LEU A 164 5.24 12.92 -1.59
N GLU A 165 4.12 13.58 -1.29
CA GLU A 165 3.18 14.10 -2.30
C GLU A 165 3.85 15.18 -3.18
N ALA A 166 4.62 16.08 -2.56
CA ALA A 166 5.38 17.10 -3.29
C ALA A 166 6.46 16.49 -4.21
N ASP A 167 7.18 15.47 -3.74
CA ASP A 167 8.17 14.74 -4.53
C ASP A 167 7.51 14.03 -5.74
N ALA A 168 6.40 13.34 -5.49
CA ALA A 168 5.65 12.64 -6.54
C ALA A 168 5.07 13.59 -7.59
N LEU A 169 4.52 14.73 -7.16
CA LEU A 169 4.02 15.76 -8.09
C LEU A 169 5.14 16.38 -8.93
N ARG A 170 6.30 16.60 -8.33
CA ARG A 170 7.47 17.13 -9.05
C ARG A 170 7.92 16.15 -10.14
N GLN A 171 8.02 14.86 -9.82
CA GLN A 171 8.36 13.85 -10.81
C GLN A 171 7.26 13.71 -11.87
N TYR A 172 5.98 13.64 -11.49
CA TYR A 172 4.85 13.60 -12.42
C TYR A 172 4.91 14.71 -13.47
N ASN A 173 5.18 15.95 -13.03
CA ASN A 173 5.27 17.11 -13.91
C ASN A 173 6.49 17.07 -14.84
N SER A 174 7.52 16.29 -14.52
CA SER A 174 8.71 16.11 -15.36
C SER A 174 8.58 14.96 -16.35
N LEU A 175 7.60 14.08 -16.17
CA LEU A 175 7.38 12.93 -17.04
C LEU A 175 6.75 13.33 -18.39
N PRO A 176 7.12 12.65 -19.49
CA PRO A 176 6.34 12.72 -20.71
C PRO A 176 4.88 12.32 -20.51
N ALA A 177 3.97 12.99 -21.21
CA ALA A 177 2.52 12.77 -21.07
C ALA A 177 2.08 11.30 -21.24
N ALA A 178 2.82 10.53 -22.03
CA ALA A 178 2.56 9.11 -22.24
C ALA A 178 2.63 8.25 -20.94
N TYR A 179 3.36 8.72 -19.92
CA TYR A 179 3.50 8.03 -18.63
C TYR A 179 2.56 8.56 -17.55
N HIS A 180 1.85 9.65 -17.79
CA HIS A 180 1.06 10.33 -16.76
C HIS A 180 -0.02 9.44 -16.15
N ASP A 181 -0.77 8.72 -16.96
CA ASP A 181 -1.84 7.84 -16.45
C ASP A 181 -1.27 6.68 -15.60
N ALA A 182 -0.19 6.06 -16.09
CA ALA A 182 0.48 4.97 -15.34
C ALA A 182 1.08 5.48 -14.03
N TYR A 183 1.76 6.62 -14.04
CA TYR A 183 2.37 7.19 -12.85
C TYR A 183 1.31 7.63 -11.83
N ARG A 184 0.23 8.26 -12.30
CA ARG A 184 -0.91 8.63 -11.45
C ARG A 184 -1.53 7.40 -10.80
N GLN A 185 -1.76 6.35 -11.58
CA GLN A 185 -2.34 5.09 -11.11
C GLN A 185 -1.50 4.44 -9.99
N ILE A 186 -0.20 4.31 -10.20
CA ILE A 186 0.68 3.47 -9.39
C ILE A 186 1.25 4.23 -8.19
N ILE A 187 1.54 5.51 -8.37
CA ILE A 187 2.31 6.32 -7.42
C ILE A 187 1.50 7.49 -6.86
N LEU A 188 1.01 8.38 -7.73
CA LEU A 188 0.48 9.66 -7.28
C LEU A 188 -0.86 9.50 -6.54
N PHE A 189 -1.79 8.72 -7.11
CA PHE A 189 -3.11 8.50 -6.49
C PHE A 189 -3.00 7.88 -5.08
N PRO A 190 -2.24 6.79 -4.84
CA PRO A 190 -2.07 6.25 -3.50
C PRO A 190 -1.50 7.27 -2.50
N ILE A 191 -0.58 8.13 -2.94
CA ILE A 191 -0.02 9.18 -2.10
C ILE A 191 -1.06 10.26 -1.79
N GLU A 192 -1.73 10.80 -2.81
CA GLU A 192 -2.77 11.83 -2.66
C GLU A 192 -3.86 11.36 -1.68
N MET A 193 -4.28 10.08 -1.80
CA MET A 193 -5.29 9.49 -0.95
C MET A 193 -4.83 9.40 0.49
N MET A 194 -3.66 8.79 0.75
CA MET A 194 -3.17 8.59 2.11
C MET A 194 -2.74 9.91 2.76
N SER A 195 -2.14 10.83 2.01
CA SER A 195 -1.82 12.17 2.49
C SER A 195 -3.08 12.91 2.92
N ASN A 196 -4.13 12.85 2.11
CA ASN A 196 -5.42 13.47 2.42
C ASN A 196 -6.08 12.87 3.67
N LEU A 197 -6.10 11.54 3.80
CA LEU A 197 -6.68 10.86 4.95
C LEU A 197 -5.93 11.18 6.24
N HIS A 198 -4.60 11.21 6.21
CA HIS A 198 -3.79 11.59 7.37
C HIS A 198 -4.05 13.03 7.80
N GLN A 199 -4.14 13.98 6.86
CA GLN A 199 -4.49 15.37 7.15
C GLN A 199 -5.90 15.49 7.72
N MET A 200 -6.87 14.73 7.21
CA MET A 200 -8.25 14.73 7.70
C MET A 200 -8.33 14.25 9.16
N TYR A 201 -7.71 13.12 9.48
CA TYR A 201 -7.75 12.60 10.85
C TYR A 201 -6.87 13.38 11.80
N PHE A 202 -5.79 13.99 11.34
CA PHE A 202 -5.03 14.97 12.10
C PHE A 202 -5.89 16.18 12.45
N ALA A 203 -6.61 16.74 11.48
CA ALA A 203 -7.54 17.84 11.74
C ALA A 203 -8.63 17.45 12.74
N GLN A 204 -9.16 16.23 12.65
CA GLN A 204 -10.12 15.71 13.62
C GLN A 204 -9.50 15.56 15.02
N ALA A 205 -8.25 15.10 15.12
CA ALA A 205 -7.53 15.02 16.40
C ALA A 205 -7.34 16.40 17.04
N GLN A 206 -6.89 17.38 16.25
CA GLN A 206 -6.73 18.78 16.67
C GLN A 206 -8.05 19.41 17.12
N ASN A 207 -9.11 19.24 16.31
CA ASN A 207 -10.44 19.71 16.67
C ASN A 207 -10.88 19.17 18.04
N ASN A 208 -10.78 17.84 18.24
CA ASN A 208 -11.18 17.20 19.49
C ASN A 208 -10.36 17.67 20.69
N ALA A 209 -9.05 17.84 20.55
CA ALA A 209 -8.17 18.31 21.61
C ALA A 209 -8.53 19.74 22.04
N LEU A 210 -8.72 20.64 21.07
CA LEU A 210 -9.05 22.05 21.33
C LEU A 210 -10.50 22.21 21.84
N TYR A 211 -11.44 21.42 21.34
CA TYR A 211 -12.82 21.41 21.84
C TYR A 211 -12.89 21.08 23.33
N LYS A 212 -12.17 20.05 23.78
CA LYS A 212 -12.08 19.67 25.20
C LYS A 212 -11.52 20.79 26.09
N GLN A 213 -10.73 21.70 25.52
CA GLN A 213 -10.16 22.86 26.18
C GLN A 213 -11.05 24.12 26.07
N ASN A 214 -12.25 23.99 25.50
CA ASN A 214 -13.15 25.11 25.16
C ASN A 214 -12.45 26.20 24.31
N ASN A 215 -11.49 25.81 23.47
CA ASN A 215 -10.72 26.70 22.62
C ASN A 215 -11.47 26.97 21.30
N PRO A 216 -11.80 28.22 20.95
CA PRO A 216 -12.55 28.54 19.73
C PRO A 216 -11.82 28.16 18.42
N LYS A 217 -10.50 27.97 18.45
CA LYS A 217 -9.73 27.44 17.31
C LYS A 217 -10.15 26.03 16.90
N ALA A 218 -10.91 25.32 17.73
CA ALA A 218 -11.48 24.03 17.38
C ALA A 218 -12.29 24.10 16.08
N ASN A 219 -13.04 25.19 15.84
CA ASN A 219 -13.83 25.37 14.64
C ASN A 219 -13.00 25.43 13.36
N ILE A 220 -11.82 26.04 13.40
CA ILE A 220 -10.87 26.08 12.26
C ILE A 220 -10.51 24.65 11.83
N TRP A 221 -10.22 23.79 12.81
CA TRP A 221 -9.89 22.40 12.52
C TRP A 221 -11.10 21.55 12.10
N ALA A 222 -12.31 21.91 12.50
CA ALA A 222 -13.52 21.30 11.99
C ALA A 222 -13.71 21.61 10.49
N ASP A 223 -13.50 22.88 10.09
CA ASP A 223 -13.58 23.31 8.70
C ASP A 223 -12.50 22.61 7.83
N GLU A 224 -11.26 22.48 8.36
CA GLU A 224 -10.19 21.75 7.69
C GLU A 224 -10.55 20.26 7.52
N CYS A 225 -11.11 19.62 8.54
CA CYS A 225 -11.56 18.22 8.45
C CYS A 225 -12.62 18.06 7.36
N GLU A 226 -13.60 18.95 7.28
CA GLU A 226 -14.63 18.95 6.22
C GLU A 226 -14.02 19.18 4.83
N ARG A 227 -13.04 20.06 4.71
CA ARG A 227 -12.31 20.32 3.46
C ARG A 227 -11.60 19.05 2.97
N PHE A 228 -10.90 18.33 3.83
CA PHE A 228 -10.24 17.08 3.48
C PHE A 228 -11.23 15.96 3.17
N PHE A 229 -12.36 15.91 3.86
CA PHE A 229 -13.45 14.97 3.55
C PHE A 229 -14.00 15.19 2.14
N LYS A 230 -14.21 16.44 1.73
CA LYS A 230 -14.62 16.78 0.37
C LYS A 230 -13.54 16.45 -0.67
N ARG A 231 -12.25 16.70 -0.32
CA ARG A 231 -11.12 16.37 -1.18
C ARG A 231 -11.02 14.85 -1.42
N ASP A 232 -11.26 14.03 -0.41
CA ASP A 232 -11.29 12.57 -0.52
C ASP A 232 -12.30 12.11 -1.59
N SER A 233 -13.51 12.61 -1.53
CA SER A 233 -14.53 12.30 -2.54
C SER A 233 -14.13 12.74 -3.95
N LEU A 234 -13.44 13.87 -4.07
CA LEU A 234 -12.94 14.36 -5.35
C LEU A 234 -11.79 13.50 -5.90
N ILE A 235 -10.87 13.03 -5.04
CA ILE A 235 -9.78 12.12 -5.42
C ILE A 235 -10.36 10.82 -5.99
N CYS A 236 -11.30 10.19 -5.27
CA CYS A 236 -11.98 8.98 -5.72
C CYS A 236 -12.76 9.21 -7.03
N HIS A 237 -13.49 10.33 -7.14
CA HIS A 237 -14.21 10.68 -8.35
C HIS A 237 -13.27 10.85 -9.55
N ASN A 238 -12.16 11.54 -9.39
CA ASN A 238 -11.17 11.73 -10.45
C ASN A 238 -10.55 10.40 -10.90
N TYR A 239 -10.25 9.51 -9.96
CA TYR A 239 -9.78 8.17 -10.29
C TYR A 239 -10.80 7.40 -11.13
N ASN A 240 -12.03 7.29 -10.65
CA ASN A 240 -13.05 6.46 -11.28
C ASN A 240 -13.53 7.01 -12.63
N HIS A 241 -13.60 8.35 -12.79
CA HIS A 241 -14.30 8.94 -13.94
C HIS A 241 -13.42 9.73 -14.91
N LYS A 242 -12.20 10.16 -14.48
CA LYS A 242 -11.34 10.99 -15.33
C LYS A 242 -10.05 10.31 -15.75
N MET A 243 -9.43 9.57 -14.84
CA MET A 243 -8.17 8.89 -15.15
C MET A 243 -8.37 7.87 -16.27
N SER A 244 -7.46 7.86 -17.25
CA SER A 244 -7.53 6.98 -18.43
C SER A 244 -8.92 7.00 -19.12
N GLY A 245 -9.59 8.18 -19.17
CA GLY A 245 -10.91 8.33 -19.75
C GLY A 245 -12.01 7.58 -19.03
N GLY A 246 -11.86 7.28 -17.74
CA GLY A 246 -12.84 6.53 -16.93
C GLY A 246 -12.76 5.00 -17.11
N LYS A 247 -11.70 4.49 -17.71
CA LYS A 247 -11.50 3.04 -17.94
C LYS A 247 -11.60 2.22 -16.66
N TRP A 248 -11.16 2.77 -15.54
CA TRP A 248 -11.08 2.09 -14.24
C TRP A 248 -12.24 2.45 -13.30
N ASN A 249 -13.36 2.90 -13.88
CA ASN A 249 -14.55 3.22 -13.08
C ASN A 249 -14.98 2.04 -12.21
N GLY A 250 -15.21 2.30 -10.92
CA GLY A 250 -15.61 1.30 -9.95
C GLY A 250 -14.46 0.67 -9.15
N MET A 251 -13.19 0.86 -9.56
CA MET A 251 -12.05 0.30 -8.83
C MET A 251 -11.82 0.99 -7.47
N MET A 252 -12.14 2.28 -7.35
CA MET A 252 -11.97 3.05 -6.10
C MET A 252 -13.34 3.38 -5.49
N THR A 253 -14.06 2.34 -5.09
CA THR A 253 -15.38 2.44 -4.44
C THR A 253 -15.39 1.80 -3.04
N GLN A 254 -14.28 1.26 -2.60
CA GLN A 254 -14.15 0.62 -1.29
C GLN A 254 -14.30 1.64 -0.17
N LYS A 255 -14.98 1.23 0.89
CA LYS A 255 -15.07 2.02 2.12
C LYS A 255 -13.71 2.05 2.81
N HIS A 256 -13.18 3.23 3.06
CA HIS A 256 -11.85 3.46 3.62
C HIS A 256 -11.84 4.56 4.69
N ARG A 257 -13.01 4.94 5.16
CA ARG A 257 -13.22 5.89 6.25
C ARG A 257 -14.10 5.25 7.30
N GLU A 258 -13.89 5.58 8.59
CA GLU A 258 -14.85 5.24 9.63
C GLU A 258 -16.23 5.78 9.26
N GLU A 259 -17.23 4.91 9.22
CA GLU A 259 -18.62 5.33 9.19
C GLU A 259 -19.02 5.77 10.60
N ARG A 260 -19.51 7.00 10.73
CA ARG A 260 -20.24 7.47 11.90
C ARG A 260 -21.73 7.40 11.67
#